data_7d356bd8d3991ecadaaa7a1b7d923687
#
_entry.id   7d356bd8d3991ecadaaa7a1b7d923687
#
_cell.length_a   1.000
_cell.length_b   1.000
_cell.length_c   1.000
_cell.angle_alpha   90.00
_cell.angle_beta   90.00
_cell.angle_gamma   90.00
#
_symmetry.space_group_name_H-M   'P 1'
#
loop_
_entity.id
_entity.type
_entity.pdbx_description
1 polymer ?
#
loop_
_entity_poly.entity_id
_entity_poly.type
_entity_poly.pdbx_seq_one_letter_code
_entity_poly.pdbx_strand_id
1 'polypeptide(L)'
;PFALILVTNDIEYLINLENPTDEFISIGYDTITGSEIYTRPRQFSNNMLATFPAVNGIPTIVVGQPENTSLPTMDWIITIVHEHFHQLQYSQPDYYEAVNALDLAGGDETGMWMLNYKFPYDNSEISEQYKKLIQSAKETYLSDKTSEFNSNLKKYLAEREIFKRLLSEKDYSYFSF
;
A
#
# COMPACT_ATOMS: atom_id res chain seq x y z
N PRO A 1 -0.07 16.28 -6.39
CA PRO A 1 0.75 15.24 -7.04
C PRO A 1 1.39 14.36 -5.98
N PHE A 2 1.61 13.10 -6.31
CA PHE A 2 2.19 12.12 -5.39
C PHE A 2 3.60 11.80 -5.83
N ALA A 3 4.56 11.90 -4.90
CA ALA A 3 5.96 11.66 -5.17
C ALA A 3 6.24 10.19 -5.46
N LEU A 4 7.10 9.92 -6.46
CA LEU A 4 7.53 8.58 -6.83
C LEU A 4 9.03 8.57 -7.12
N ILE A 5 9.74 7.57 -6.59
CA ILE A 5 11.11 7.23 -6.97
C ILE A 5 11.08 5.95 -7.80
N LEU A 6 11.50 6.04 -9.06
CA LEU A 6 11.79 4.87 -9.89
C LEU A 6 13.26 4.49 -9.68
N VAL A 7 13.48 3.29 -9.17
CA VAL A 7 14.82 2.75 -8.91
C VAL A 7 15.26 1.89 -10.09
N THR A 8 16.35 2.30 -10.72
CA THR A 8 17.03 1.51 -11.76
C THR A 8 18.27 0.79 -11.19
N ASN A 9 19.07 0.17 -12.04
CA ASN A 9 20.26 -0.53 -11.54
C ASN A 9 21.32 0.43 -10.97
N ASP A 10 21.43 1.64 -11.49
CA ASP A 10 22.52 2.56 -11.14
C ASP A 10 22.03 3.88 -10.54
N ILE A 11 20.85 4.34 -10.92
CA ILE A 11 20.31 5.65 -10.56
C ILE A 11 18.85 5.56 -10.11
N GLU A 12 18.40 6.58 -9.42
CA GLU A 12 17.01 6.80 -9.04
C GLU A 12 16.47 8.04 -9.73
N TYR A 13 15.23 7.96 -10.22
CA TYR A 13 14.48 9.08 -10.79
C TYR A 13 13.36 9.47 -9.82
N LEU A 14 13.37 10.71 -9.38
CA LEU A 14 12.32 11.27 -8.52
C LEU A 14 11.37 12.11 -9.38
N ILE A 15 10.09 11.83 -9.27
CA ILE A 15 9.00 12.39 -10.05
C ILE A 15 7.97 13.00 -9.10
N ASN A 16 7.36 14.11 -9.48
CA ASN A 16 6.27 14.77 -8.75
C ASN A 16 6.62 15.24 -7.32
N LEU A 17 7.86 15.59 -7.06
CA LEU A 17 8.24 16.23 -5.81
C LEU A 17 8.95 17.56 -6.10
N GLU A 18 8.43 18.64 -5.54
CA GLU A 18 9.06 19.95 -5.59
C GLU A 18 10.10 20.08 -4.46
N ASN A 19 11.21 20.72 -4.76
CA ASN A 19 12.28 21.01 -3.80
C ASN A 19 12.77 19.75 -3.02
N PRO A 20 13.29 18.73 -3.70
CA PRO A 20 13.88 17.58 -3.03
C PRO A 20 15.15 17.95 -2.25
N THR A 21 15.74 16.98 -1.57
CA THR A 21 17.06 17.15 -0.91
C THR A 21 18.16 17.46 -1.92
N ASP A 22 19.26 18.07 -1.46
CA ASP A 22 20.42 18.45 -2.29
C ASP A 22 21.10 17.26 -2.99
N GLU A 23 20.79 16.03 -2.59
CA GLU A 23 21.28 14.82 -3.24
C GLU A 23 20.69 14.60 -4.65
N PHE A 24 19.55 15.22 -4.94
CA PHE A 24 18.85 15.08 -6.18
C PHE A 24 19.19 16.25 -7.13
N ILE A 25 19.60 15.90 -8.34
CA ILE A 25 19.97 16.86 -9.41
C ILE A 25 18.84 16.86 -10.43
N SER A 26 18.33 18.06 -10.76
CA SER A 26 17.34 18.20 -11.83
C SER A 26 17.94 17.81 -13.19
N ILE A 27 17.16 17.06 -13.95
CA ILE A 27 17.46 16.74 -15.36
C ILE A 27 16.47 17.38 -16.34
N GLY A 28 15.55 18.18 -15.83
CA GLY A 28 14.62 19.00 -16.61
C GLY A 28 13.16 18.62 -16.41
N TYR A 29 12.29 19.44 -17.00
CA TYR A 29 10.86 19.28 -16.94
C TYR A 29 10.37 18.24 -17.97
N ASP A 30 9.56 17.30 -17.50
CA ASP A 30 8.91 16.30 -18.34
C ASP A 30 7.43 16.63 -18.56
N THR A 31 7.05 16.74 -19.85
CA THR A 31 5.69 17.13 -20.25
C THR A 31 4.65 16.02 -20.05
N ILE A 32 5.07 14.76 -19.95
CA ILE A 32 4.17 13.62 -19.76
C ILE A 32 3.71 13.57 -18.30
N THR A 33 4.67 13.65 -17.38
CA THR A 33 4.37 13.67 -15.93
C THR A 33 3.91 15.05 -15.45
N GLY A 34 4.20 16.11 -16.22
CA GLY A 34 3.88 17.48 -15.86
C GLY A 34 4.71 18.00 -14.68
N SER A 35 5.92 17.46 -14.49
CA SER A 35 6.77 17.79 -13.34
C SER A 35 8.24 17.88 -13.73
N GLU A 36 9.02 18.55 -12.88
CA GLU A 36 10.48 18.46 -12.90
C GLU A 36 10.90 17.04 -12.51
N ILE A 37 11.86 16.47 -13.23
CA ILE A 37 12.45 15.16 -12.93
C ILE A 37 13.82 15.38 -12.33
N TYR A 38 14.07 14.67 -11.23
CA TYR A 38 15.36 14.70 -10.54
C TYR A 38 16.00 13.31 -10.56
N THR A 39 17.31 13.27 -10.39
CA THR A 39 18.05 12.02 -10.33
C THR A 39 19.13 12.06 -9.26
N ARG A 40 19.46 10.87 -8.73
CA ARG A 40 20.64 10.64 -7.88
C ARG A 40 21.21 9.24 -8.11
N PRO A 41 22.46 8.95 -7.67
CA PRO A 41 22.96 7.58 -7.59
C PRO A 41 22.03 6.69 -6.76
N ARG A 42 21.86 5.44 -7.15
CA ARG A 42 20.98 4.51 -6.49
C ARG A 42 21.34 4.31 -5.02
N GLN A 43 20.36 4.46 -4.15
CA GLN A 43 20.46 4.22 -2.70
C GLN A 43 19.53 3.09 -2.25
N PHE A 44 18.35 2.99 -2.86
CA PHE A 44 17.37 1.94 -2.55
C PHE A 44 17.65 0.65 -3.33
N SER A 45 17.10 -0.46 -2.81
CA SER A 45 17.16 -1.73 -3.54
C SER A 45 16.39 -1.63 -4.86
N ASN A 46 16.96 -2.14 -5.94
CA ASN A 46 16.34 -2.09 -7.27
C ASN A 46 15.10 -3.00 -7.43
N ASN A 47 14.80 -3.84 -6.46
CA ASN A 47 13.57 -4.64 -6.38
C ASN A 47 12.55 -4.09 -5.37
N MET A 48 12.74 -2.87 -4.88
CA MET A 48 11.85 -2.24 -3.91
C MET A 48 10.43 -2.08 -4.48
N LEU A 49 9.44 -2.28 -3.62
CA LEU A 49 8.02 -2.02 -3.86
C LEU A 49 7.44 -1.59 -2.51
N ALA A 50 7.45 -0.29 -2.23
CA ALA A 50 7.01 0.22 -0.94
C ALA A 50 6.69 1.71 -0.98
N THR A 51 5.82 2.16 -0.11
CA THR A 51 5.56 3.58 0.19
C THR A 51 5.98 3.91 1.60
N PHE A 52 6.83 4.90 1.76
CA PHE A 52 7.30 5.38 3.08
C PHE A 52 7.82 6.81 2.94
N PRO A 53 8.12 7.52 4.06
CA PRO A 53 8.66 8.88 4.04
C PRO A 53 10.11 8.94 3.54
N ALA A 54 10.34 8.64 2.25
CA ALA A 54 11.66 8.45 1.66
C ALA A 54 12.43 9.76 1.37
N VAL A 55 11.73 10.87 1.17
CA VAL A 55 12.35 12.17 0.86
C VAL A 55 11.70 13.25 1.72
N ASN A 56 12.49 13.96 2.52
CA ASN A 56 12.01 15.07 3.38
C ASN A 56 10.82 14.70 4.29
N GLY A 57 10.68 13.43 4.69
CA GLY A 57 9.54 12.98 5.47
C GLY A 57 8.22 12.88 4.67
N ILE A 58 8.28 13.03 3.34
CA ILE A 58 7.11 12.96 2.47
C ILE A 58 6.89 11.51 2.04
N PRO A 59 5.68 10.95 2.23
CA PRO A 59 5.31 9.63 1.72
C PRO A 59 5.56 9.55 0.23
N THR A 60 6.51 8.71 -0.15
CA THR A 60 6.99 8.57 -1.52
C THR A 60 6.92 7.10 -1.92
N ILE A 61 6.35 6.80 -3.08
CA ILE A 61 6.42 5.47 -3.68
C ILE A 61 7.87 5.23 -4.11
N VAL A 62 8.48 4.15 -3.65
CA VAL A 62 9.80 3.70 -4.08
C VAL A 62 9.62 2.37 -4.78
N VAL A 63 9.83 2.35 -6.09
CA VAL A 63 9.54 1.18 -6.93
C VAL A 63 10.69 0.89 -7.89
N GLY A 64 11.13 -0.37 -7.92
CA GLY A 64 12.06 -0.87 -8.92
C GLY A 64 11.39 -1.05 -10.28
N GLN A 65 12.21 -1.15 -11.33
CA GLN A 65 11.72 -1.48 -12.68
C GLN A 65 11.07 -2.88 -12.71
N PRO A 66 10.11 -3.16 -13.61
CA PRO A 66 9.45 -4.48 -13.71
C PRO A 66 10.45 -5.65 -13.77
N GLU A 67 11.53 -5.47 -14.53
CA GLU A 67 12.58 -6.49 -14.73
C GLU A 67 13.28 -6.87 -13.41
N ASN A 68 13.42 -5.91 -12.50
CA ASN A 68 14.09 -6.10 -11.22
C ASN A 68 13.15 -6.63 -10.12
N THR A 69 11.84 -6.36 -10.24
CA THR A 69 10.84 -6.77 -9.25
C THR A 69 10.26 -8.16 -9.48
N SER A 70 10.62 -8.80 -10.60
CA SER A 70 10.07 -10.10 -11.02
C SER A 70 8.55 -10.11 -11.23
N LEU A 71 7.94 -8.94 -11.41
CA LEU A 71 6.52 -8.79 -11.68
C LEU A 71 6.27 -8.64 -13.19
N PRO A 72 5.23 -9.30 -13.75
CA PRO A 72 4.69 -8.94 -15.05
C PRO A 72 4.31 -7.44 -15.08
N THR A 73 4.46 -6.79 -16.21
CA THR A 73 4.22 -5.34 -16.34
C THR A 73 2.85 -4.90 -15.81
N MET A 74 1.80 -5.68 -16.05
CA MET A 74 0.46 -5.34 -15.57
C MET A 74 0.37 -5.41 -14.05
N ASP A 75 0.95 -6.45 -13.44
CA ASP A 75 0.98 -6.60 -11.97
C ASP A 75 1.83 -5.49 -11.33
N TRP A 76 2.93 -5.09 -12.00
CA TRP A 76 3.74 -3.97 -11.57
C TRP A 76 2.95 -2.64 -11.57
N ILE A 77 2.17 -2.38 -12.63
CA ILE A 77 1.28 -1.20 -12.68
C ILE A 77 0.26 -1.24 -11.56
N ILE A 78 -0.37 -2.38 -11.32
CA ILE A 78 -1.34 -2.56 -10.22
C ILE A 78 -0.66 -2.32 -8.86
N THR A 79 0.57 -2.79 -8.69
CA THR A 79 1.35 -2.53 -7.47
C THR A 79 1.62 -1.05 -7.26
N ILE A 80 1.96 -0.29 -8.30
CA ILE A 80 2.10 1.18 -8.16
C ILE A 80 0.78 1.83 -7.73
N VAL A 81 -0.36 1.39 -8.27
CA VAL A 81 -1.67 1.89 -7.84
C VAL A 81 -1.94 1.53 -6.37
N HIS A 82 -1.55 0.35 -5.93
CA HIS A 82 -1.62 -0.07 -4.52
C HIS A 82 -0.74 0.84 -3.63
N GLU A 83 0.51 1.08 -4.02
CA GLU A 83 1.41 1.97 -3.28
C GLU A 83 0.89 3.42 -3.24
N HIS A 84 0.21 3.84 -4.30
CA HIS A 84 -0.46 5.14 -4.33
C HIS A 84 -1.61 5.25 -3.32
N PHE A 85 -2.30 4.15 -3.07
CA PHE A 85 -3.31 4.09 -2.01
C PHE A 85 -2.68 4.31 -0.62
N HIS A 86 -1.49 3.77 -0.36
CA HIS A 86 -0.75 4.05 0.87
C HIS A 86 -0.40 5.53 1.03
N GLN A 87 0.01 6.22 -0.05
CA GLN A 87 0.20 7.68 0.01
C GLN A 87 -1.10 8.41 0.41
N LEU A 88 -2.24 7.97 -0.13
CA LEU A 88 -3.54 8.53 0.24
C LEU A 88 -3.86 8.27 1.72
N GLN A 89 -3.57 7.07 2.24
CA GLN A 89 -3.74 6.76 3.66
C GLN A 89 -2.90 7.69 4.54
N TYR A 90 -1.60 7.83 4.24
CA TYR A 90 -0.69 8.71 4.97
C TYR A 90 -1.10 10.20 4.90
N SER A 91 -1.82 10.62 3.87
CA SER A 91 -2.28 12.00 3.70
C SER A 91 -3.55 12.32 4.50
N GLN A 92 -4.20 11.31 5.09
CA GLN A 92 -5.41 11.54 5.86
C GLN A 92 -5.09 12.29 7.17
N PRO A 93 -5.95 13.24 7.60
CA PRO A 93 -5.82 13.88 8.89
C PRO A 93 -5.74 12.83 10.01
N ASP A 94 -4.86 13.05 10.96
CA ASP A 94 -4.71 12.24 12.18
C ASP A 94 -4.33 10.76 11.93
N TYR A 95 -3.89 10.41 10.69
CA TYR A 95 -3.52 9.01 10.34
C TYR A 95 -2.52 8.41 11.32
N TYR A 96 -1.42 9.09 11.58
CA TYR A 96 -0.38 8.58 12.48
C TYR A 96 -0.86 8.48 13.93
N GLU A 97 -1.70 9.42 14.39
CA GLU A 97 -2.31 9.37 15.72
C GLU A 97 -3.26 8.19 15.84
N ALA A 98 -4.12 7.98 14.83
CA ALA A 98 -5.05 6.86 14.78
C ALA A 98 -4.31 5.51 14.74
N VAL A 99 -3.24 5.40 13.95
CA VAL A 99 -2.40 4.18 13.88
C VAL A 99 -1.71 3.90 15.20
N ASN A 100 -1.14 4.91 15.83
CA ASN A 100 -0.48 4.76 17.13
C ASN A 100 -1.48 4.35 18.23
N ALA A 101 -2.72 4.83 18.16
CA ALA A 101 -3.78 4.48 19.11
C ALA A 101 -4.19 2.99 19.01
N LEU A 102 -3.86 2.28 17.92
CA LEU A 102 -4.11 0.82 17.81
C LEU A 102 -3.19 -0.01 18.72
N ASP A 103 -2.10 0.58 19.23
CA ASP A 103 -1.10 -0.10 20.09
C ASP A 103 -0.58 -1.43 19.50
N LEU A 104 -0.35 -1.46 18.19
CA LEU A 104 0.11 -2.65 17.46
C LEU A 104 1.63 -2.69 17.32
N ALA A 105 2.29 -1.55 17.45
CA ALA A 105 3.73 -1.40 17.19
C ALA A 105 4.61 -2.10 18.23
N GLY A 106 4.11 -2.33 19.46
CA GLY A 106 4.90 -2.99 20.52
C GLY A 106 6.20 -2.26 20.87
N GLY A 107 6.26 -0.92 20.62
CA GLY A 107 7.46 -0.10 20.83
C GLY A 107 8.35 0.04 19.59
N ASP A 108 7.98 -0.50 18.45
CA ASP A 108 8.69 -0.29 17.18
C ASP A 108 8.31 1.07 16.58
N GLU A 109 9.24 2.01 16.56
CA GLU A 109 9.09 3.34 15.95
C GLU A 109 9.52 3.39 14.46
N THR A 110 10.01 2.26 13.92
CA THR A 110 10.52 2.20 12.54
C THR A 110 9.42 1.96 11.50
N GLY A 111 8.22 1.58 11.92
CA GLY A 111 7.12 1.15 11.06
C GLY A 111 7.23 -0.30 10.58
N MET A 112 8.34 -0.99 10.85
CA MET A 112 8.54 -2.39 10.45
C MET A 112 7.56 -3.35 11.13
N TRP A 113 6.91 -2.93 12.22
CA TRP A 113 5.87 -3.70 12.86
C TRP A 113 4.72 -4.05 11.90
N MET A 114 4.41 -3.19 10.95
CA MET A 114 3.36 -3.42 9.94
C MET A 114 3.65 -4.68 9.10
N LEU A 115 4.92 -4.95 8.81
CA LEU A 115 5.37 -6.12 8.07
C LEU A 115 5.63 -7.33 8.98
N ASN A 116 6.01 -7.08 10.23
CA ASN A 116 6.43 -8.11 11.18
C ASN A 116 5.32 -8.57 12.13
N TYR A 117 4.13 -8.00 12.03
CA TYR A 117 3.00 -8.41 12.85
C TYR A 117 2.66 -9.89 12.62
N LYS A 118 2.53 -10.63 13.70
CA LYS A 118 2.27 -12.08 13.64
C LYS A 118 0.77 -12.35 13.49
N PHE A 119 0.22 -11.92 12.36
CA PHE A 119 -1.16 -12.26 12.02
C PHE A 119 -1.30 -13.78 11.79
N PRO A 120 -2.38 -14.42 12.24
CA PRO A 120 -2.54 -15.88 12.19
C PRO A 120 -2.87 -16.42 10.79
N TYR A 121 -2.02 -16.13 9.80
CA TYR A 121 -2.20 -16.58 8.41
C TYR A 121 -2.27 -18.11 8.26
N ASP A 122 -1.58 -18.85 9.14
CA ASP A 122 -1.52 -20.32 9.09
C ASP A 122 -2.73 -20.99 9.75
N ASN A 123 -3.65 -20.23 10.36
CA ASN A 123 -4.89 -20.78 10.92
C ASN A 123 -5.87 -21.10 9.79
N SER A 124 -6.17 -22.40 9.61
CA SER A 124 -7.04 -22.87 8.53
C SER A 124 -8.46 -22.30 8.58
N GLU A 125 -9.03 -22.15 9.75
CA GLU A 125 -10.38 -21.60 9.91
C GLU A 125 -10.44 -20.12 9.51
N ILE A 126 -9.45 -19.33 9.92
CA ILE A 126 -9.31 -17.92 9.51
C ILE A 126 -9.10 -17.83 7.99
N SER A 127 -8.20 -18.66 7.44
CA SER A 127 -7.91 -18.67 6.00
C SER A 127 -9.13 -19.06 5.15
N GLU A 128 -9.91 -20.06 5.58
CA GLU A 128 -11.13 -20.46 4.87
C GLU A 128 -12.22 -19.39 4.96
N GLN A 129 -12.39 -18.78 6.12
CA GLN A 129 -13.37 -17.72 6.28
C GLN A 129 -12.97 -16.46 5.49
N TYR A 130 -11.69 -16.15 5.42
CA TYR A 130 -11.19 -15.05 4.57
C TYR A 130 -11.49 -15.29 3.08
N LYS A 131 -11.32 -16.52 2.58
CA LYS A 131 -11.70 -16.85 1.20
C LYS A 131 -13.19 -16.62 0.93
N LYS A 132 -14.07 -16.97 1.87
CA LYS A 132 -15.52 -16.71 1.75
C LYS A 132 -15.81 -15.21 1.74
N LEU A 133 -15.13 -14.45 2.60
CA LEU A 133 -15.24 -12.99 2.65
C LEU A 133 -14.86 -12.35 1.31
N ILE A 134 -13.71 -12.72 0.75
CA ILE A 134 -13.24 -12.21 -0.56
C ILE A 134 -14.19 -12.62 -1.68
N GLN A 135 -14.68 -13.88 -1.69
CA GLN A 135 -15.64 -14.33 -2.70
C GLN A 135 -16.95 -13.54 -2.64
N SER A 136 -17.47 -13.30 -1.45
CA SER A 136 -18.71 -12.52 -1.29
C SER A 136 -18.52 -11.03 -1.64
N ALA A 137 -17.35 -10.46 -1.37
CA ALA A 137 -17.00 -9.12 -1.82
C ALA A 137 -16.97 -9.04 -3.36
N LYS A 138 -16.35 -10.03 -4.02
CA LYS A 138 -16.30 -10.13 -5.49
C LYS A 138 -17.68 -10.26 -6.09
N GLU A 139 -18.53 -11.11 -5.54
CA GLU A 139 -19.93 -11.28 -5.98
C GLU A 139 -20.71 -9.96 -5.86
N THR A 140 -20.50 -9.23 -4.77
CA THR A 140 -21.10 -7.89 -4.56
C THR A 140 -20.63 -6.90 -5.62
N TYR A 141 -19.33 -6.84 -5.84
CA TYR A 141 -18.71 -5.91 -6.81
C TYR A 141 -19.17 -6.17 -8.25
N LEU A 142 -19.33 -7.44 -8.63
CA LEU A 142 -19.74 -7.85 -9.98
C LEU A 142 -21.28 -7.83 -10.21
N SER A 143 -22.06 -7.39 -9.23
CA SER A 143 -23.53 -7.37 -9.34
C SER A 143 -24.00 -6.25 -10.26
N ASP A 144 -24.66 -6.60 -11.36
CA ASP A 144 -25.18 -5.64 -12.34
C ASP A 144 -26.53 -5.01 -11.91
N LYS A 145 -27.28 -5.69 -11.04
CA LYS A 145 -28.61 -5.26 -10.62
C LYS A 145 -28.62 -4.83 -9.15
N THR A 146 -29.33 -3.75 -8.85
CA THR A 146 -29.46 -3.24 -7.47
C THR A 146 -29.98 -4.28 -6.47
N SER A 147 -30.94 -5.14 -6.87
CA SER A 147 -31.47 -6.19 -5.99
C SER A 147 -30.43 -7.27 -5.69
N GLU A 148 -29.64 -7.66 -6.68
CA GLU A 148 -28.55 -8.61 -6.56
C GLU A 148 -27.42 -8.02 -5.72
N PHE A 149 -27.02 -6.78 -5.98
CA PHE A 149 -26.06 -6.05 -5.17
C PHE A 149 -26.46 -6.02 -3.69
N ASN A 150 -27.71 -5.65 -3.38
CA ASN A 150 -28.19 -5.59 -2.00
C ASN A 150 -28.19 -6.96 -1.31
N SER A 151 -28.50 -8.04 -2.06
CA SER A 151 -28.44 -9.40 -1.53
C SER A 151 -27.00 -9.83 -1.25
N ASN A 152 -26.09 -9.61 -2.18
CA ASN A 152 -24.69 -9.97 -2.07
C ASN A 152 -23.97 -9.12 -1.00
N LEU A 153 -24.31 -7.83 -0.89
CA LEU A 153 -23.82 -6.97 0.18
C LEU A 153 -24.21 -7.48 1.57
N LYS A 154 -25.45 -7.93 1.75
CA LYS A 154 -25.87 -8.54 3.03
C LYS A 154 -25.08 -9.81 3.36
N LYS A 155 -24.82 -10.65 2.35
CA LYS A 155 -23.96 -11.83 2.49
C LYS A 155 -22.55 -11.43 2.88
N TYR A 156 -21.95 -10.49 2.17
CA TYR A 156 -20.60 -9.96 2.50
C TYR A 156 -20.51 -9.44 3.93
N LEU A 157 -21.48 -8.65 4.37
CA LEU A 157 -21.51 -8.13 5.74
C LEU A 157 -21.62 -9.25 6.77
N ALA A 158 -22.41 -10.29 6.49
CA ALA A 158 -22.50 -11.46 7.36
C ALA A 158 -21.17 -12.24 7.45
N GLU A 159 -20.51 -12.49 6.33
CA GLU A 159 -19.20 -13.15 6.27
C GLU A 159 -18.13 -12.32 7.00
N ARG A 160 -18.17 -10.98 6.90
CA ARG A 160 -17.29 -10.07 7.62
C ARG A 160 -17.46 -10.19 9.13
N GLU A 161 -18.71 -10.27 9.63
CA GLU A 161 -18.98 -10.44 11.06
C GLU A 161 -18.49 -11.80 11.58
N ILE A 162 -18.60 -12.86 10.78
CA ILE A 162 -18.04 -14.18 11.12
C ILE A 162 -16.52 -14.08 11.19
N PHE A 163 -15.88 -13.51 10.18
CA PHE A 163 -14.43 -13.33 10.14
C PHE A 163 -13.92 -12.53 11.35
N LYS A 164 -14.59 -11.42 11.68
CA LYS A 164 -14.28 -10.61 12.86
C LYS A 164 -14.28 -11.41 14.16
N ARG A 165 -15.23 -12.33 14.33
CA ARG A 165 -15.35 -13.15 15.54
C ARG A 165 -14.27 -14.22 15.68
N LEU A 166 -13.63 -14.61 14.58
CA LEU A 166 -12.53 -15.57 14.57
C LEU A 166 -11.21 -14.94 14.99
N LEU A 167 -11.10 -13.62 14.91
CA LEU A 167 -9.90 -12.87 15.23
C LEU A 167 -9.94 -12.35 16.67
N SER A 168 -8.77 -12.22 17.29
CA SER A 168 -8.63 -11.40 18.47
C SER A 168 -8.92 -9.94 18.15
N GLU A 169 -9.24 -9.11 19.13
CA GLU A 169 -9.44 -7.68 18.93
C GLU A 169 -8.20 -7.03 18.27
N LYS A 170 -7.01 -7.43 18.69
CA LYS A 170 -5.74 -6.94 18.16
C LYS A 170 -5.50 -7.37 16.71
N ASP A 171 -5.77 -8.62 16.37
CA ASP A 171 -5.67 -9.14 15.00
C ASP A 171 -6.68 -8.47 14.06
N TYR A 172 -7.91 -8.23 14.57
CA TYR A 172 -8.90 -7.52 13.77
C TYR A 172 -8.53 -6.05 13.55
N SER A 173 -7.96 -5.39 14.55
CA SER A 173 -7.41 -4.03 14.39
C SER A 173 -6.31 -3.97 13.35
N TYR A 174 -5.38 -4.94 13.38
CA TYR A 174 -4.35 -5.07 12.35
C TYR A 174 -4.93 -5.31 10.96
N PHE A 175 -5.91 -6.20 10.84
CA PHE A 175 -6.55 -6.52 9.56
C PHE A 175 -7.33 -5.35 8.96
N SER A 176 -7.94 -4.51 9.80
CA SER A 176 -8.79 -3.38 9.37
C SER A 176 -8.03 -2.07 9.18
N PHE A 177 -6.77 -2.05 9.57
CA PHE A 177 -5.83 -0.94 9.37
C PHE A 177 -5.34 -0.91 7.92
#